data_468449289bb2238fba68dcef6812cd2b
#
_entry.id   468449289bb2238fba68dcef6812cd2b
#
_cell.length_a   1.000
_cell.length_b   1.000
_cell.length_c   1.000
_cell.angle_alpha   90.00
_cell.angle_beta   90.00
_cell.angle_gamma   90.00
#
_symmetry.space_group_name_H-M   'P 1'
#
loop_
_entity.id
_entity.type
_entity.pdbx_description
1 polymer ?
#
loop_
_entity_poly.entity_id
_entity_poly.type
_entity_poly.pdbx_seq_one_letter_code
_entity_poly.pdbx_strand_id
1 'polypeptide(L)'
;MMKTMWRYLWVALLLGGCATYELKAPEPGDEKWAPSRPMLSASAKGEDGSLYRGDYMMTLFQDRRAYRIGDILTVVLEERTQSSKKANTSMSKNSSMNVPAPSIGGKVRSDWGASLSADRDFDGGATSSQQNTLAGSITVTVAEVMPNGVLGIRGEKWIRLNQGDEYIRLGGMVRVEDIDQSNRISSQRIADARITYAGRGALADSNQMGWLSRFFSSAFAPF
;
A
#
# COMPACT_ATOMS: atom_id res chain seq x y z
N MET A 1 -33.73 20.60 34.23
CA MET A 1 -33.68 19.97 32.88
C MET A 1 -32.43 20.34 32.09
N MET A 2 -31.84 21.55 32.18
CA MET A 2 -30.68 21.98 31.41
C MET A 2 -29.33 21.27 31.77
N LYS A 3 -29.11 20.88 33.03
CA LYS A 3 -27.89 20.17 33.49
C LYS A 3 -27.81 18.71 33.03
N THR A 4 -28.92 18.07 32.82
CA THR A 4 -28.96 16.68 32.32
C THR A 4 -28.71 16.63 30.82
N MET A 5 -29.23 17.56 30.04
CA MET A 5 -28.93 17.66 28.59
C MET A 5 -27.46 17.88 28.29
N TRP A 6 -26.74 18.64 29.10
CA TRP A 6 -25.30 18.86 28.89
C TRP A 6 -24.45 17.63 29.18
N ARG A 7 -24.85 16.76 30.11
CA ARG A 7 -24.15 15.47 30.35
C ARG A 7 -24.29 14.51 29.19
N TYR A 8 -25.43 14.47 28.52
CA TYR A 8 -25.64 13.65 27.34
C TYR A 8 -24.90 14.18 26.08
N LEU A 9 -24.72 15.50 26.02
CA LEU A 9 -23.95 16.15 24.96
C LEU A 9 -22.46 15.72 25.02
N TRP A 10 -21.88 15.64 26.21
CA TRP A 10 -20.50 15.16 26.39
C TRP A 10 -20.33 13.69 26.06
N VAL A 11 -21.31 12.86 26.40
CA VAL A 11 -21.30 11.44 26.07
C VAL A 11 -21.42 11.23 24.55
N ALA A 12 -22.26 12.04 23.89
CA ALA A 12 -22.39 11.98 22.40
C ALA A 12 -21.11 12.45 21.69
N LEU A 13 -20.38 13.42 22.26
CA LEU A 13 -19.12 13.91 21.70
C LEU A 13 -17.98 12.88 21.83
N LEU A 14 -18.01 12.06 22.88
CA LEU A 14 -17.04 10.96 23.07
C LEU A 14 -17.29 9.76 22.16
N LEU A 15 -18.49 9.58 21.66
CA LEU A 15 -18.87 8.52 20.72
C LEU A 15 -18.54 8.85 19.25
N GLY A 16 -18.24 10.12 18.93
CA GLY A 16 -17.97 10.58 17.55
C GLY A 16 -16.55 10.41 17.04
N GLY A 17 -15.65 9.77 17.76
CA GLY A 17 -14.21 9.94 17.57
C GLY A 17 -13.42 8.82 16.91
N CYS A 18 -13.99 7.95 16.09
CA CYS A 18 -13.20 7.00 15.29
C CYS A 18 -13.56 7.09 13.81
N ALA A 19 -13.15 8.16 13.15
CA ALA A 19 -13.01 8.13 11.72
C ALA A 19 -11.82 7.20 11.39
N THR A 20 -12.10 5.94 11.17
CA THR A 20 -11.11 5.03 10.53
C THR A 20 -10.87 5.59 9.14
N TYR A 21 -9.64 6.04 8.88
CA TYR A 21 -9.20 6.37 7.53
C TYR A 21 -9.19 5.05 6.73
N GLU A 22 -10.30 4.77 6.12
CA GLU A 22 -10.43 3.63 5.23
C GLU A 22 -9.70 4.02 3.96
N LEU A 23 -8.52 3.43 3.74
CA LEU A 23 -7.82 3.53 2.47
C LEU A 23 -8.79 3.04 1.40
N LYS A 24 -9.37 3.99 0.64
CA LYS A 24 -10.30 3.67 -0.45
C LYS A 24 -9.63 2.64 -1.37
N ALA A 25 -10.22 1.45 -1.45
CA ALA A 25 -9.72 0.43 -2.33
C ALA A 25 -9.71 0.95 -3.78
N PRO A 26 -8.69 0.68 -4.56
CA PRO A 26 -8.63 1.10 -5.95
C PRO A 26 -9.86 0.63 -6.72
N GLU A 27 -10.34 1.47 -7.61
CA GLU A 27 -11.46 1.16 -8.50
C GLU A 27 -10.95 0.82 -9.90
N PRO A 28 -11.62 -0.10 -10.63
CA PRO A 28 -11.29 -0.36 -12.02
C PRO A 28 -11.52 0.90 -12.87
N GLY A 29 -10.63 1.13 -13.83
CA GLY A 29 -10.76 2.28 -14.74
C GLY A 29 -10.28 3.61 -14.17
N ASP A 30 -9.45 3.59 -13.14
CA ASP A 30 -8.75 4.77 -12.64
C ASP A 30 -7.95 5.42 -13.79
N GLU A 31 -8.22 6.69 -14.05
CA GLU A 31 -7.60 7.45 -15.15
C GLU A 31 -6.06 7.44 -15.10
N LYS A 32 -5.51 7.39 -13.90
CA LYS A 32 -4.06 7.29 -13.69
C LYS A 32 -3.46 6.01 -14.29
N TRP A 33 -4.24 4.93 -14.37
CA TRP A 33 -3.83 3.62 -14.89
C TRP A 33 -4.42 3.32 -16.25
N ALA A 34 -5.21 4.25 -16.82
CA ALA A 34 -5.75 4.12 -18.16
C ALA A 34 -4.63 3.95 -19.20
N PRO A 35 -4.86 3.13 -20.24
CA PRO A 35 -3.91 2.96 -21.32
C PRO A 35 -3.57 4.30 -21.97
N SER A 36 -2.29 4.56 -22.16
CA SER A 36 -1.84 5.75 -22.85
C SER A 36 -2.19 5.63 -24.33
N ARG A 37 -2.93 6.59 -24.83
CA ARG A 37 -3.26 6.68 -26.26
C ARG A 37 -2.34 7.71 -26.89
N PRO A 38 -1.68 7.40 -28.02
CA PRO A 38 -0.95 8.41 -28.74
C PRO A 38 -1.93 9.53 -29.12
N MET A 39 -1.59 10.77 -28.80
CA MET A 39 -2.35 11.90 -29.32
C MET A 39 -2.16 11.92 -30.82
N LEU A 40 -3.19 11.52 -31.54
CA LEU A 40 -3.25 11.68 -32.99
C LEU A 40 -3.32 13.18 -33.27
N SER A 41 -2.18 13.80 -33.52
CA SER A 41 -2.17 15.16 -34.05
C SER A 41 -2.90 15.14 -35.42
N ALA A 42 -4.10 15.70 -35.46
CA ALA A 42 -4.90 15.76 -36.67
C ALA A 42 -4.23 16.64 -37.78
N SER A 43 -3.17 17.30 -37.42
CA SER A 43 -2.42 18.21 -38.32
C SER A 43 -1.18 17.55 -38.92
N ALA A 44 -1.36 16.39 -39.48
CA ALA A 44 -0.23 15.73 -40.12
C ALA A 44 -0.40 15.68 -41.64
N LYS A 45 -0.72 16.78 -42.27
CA LYS A 45 -0.23 17.04 -43.63
C LYS A 45 1.22 17.42 -43.50
N GLY A 46 2.13 16.61 -44.08
CA GLY A 46 3.55 16.97 -44.11
C GLY A 46 3.63 18.42 -44.71
N GLU A 47 4.26 19.30 -43.96
CA GLU A 47 4.45 20.70 -44.37
C GLU A 47 5.22 20.79 -45.66
N ASP A 48 5.91 19.71 -46.05
CA ASP A 48 6.79 19.61 -47.22
C ASP A 48 6.17 18.81 -48.38
N GLY A 49 4.87 18.48 -48.37
CA GLY A 49 4.24 17.66 -49.41
C GLY A 49 4.69 16.18 -49.40
N SER A 50 5.50 15.76 -48.45
CA SER A 50 5.94 14.38 -48.27
C SER A 50 4.83 13.53 -47.65
N LEU A 51 4.64 12.32 -48.19
CA LEU A 51 3.82 11.28 -47.57
C LEU A 51 4.55 10.59 -46.41
N TYR A 52 5.83 10.89 -46.19
CA TYR A 52 6.62 10.32 -45.12
C TYR A 52 6.24 10.90 -43.75
N ARG A 53 5.81 10.03 -42.83
CA ARG A 53 5.50 10.39 -41.47
C ARG A 53 6.32 9.51 -40.54
N GLY A 54 7.36 10.05 -39.93
CA GLY A 54 8.25 9.29 -38.99
C GLY A 54 7.50 8.61 -37.87
N ASP A 55 6.37 9.19 -37.42
CA ASP A 55 5.59 8.68 -36.28
C ASP A 55 4.66 7.51 -36.66
N TYR A 56 4.35 7.34 -37.95
CA TYR A 56 3.38 6.33 -38.43
C TYR A 56 3.98 5.26 -39.34
N MET A 57 5.18 5.48 -39.83
CA MET A 57 5.75 4.53 -40.79
C MET A 57 6.27 3.29 -40.08
N MET A 58 5.85 2.15 -40.61
CA MET A 58 6.50 0.88 -40.30
C MET A 58 7.86 0.88 -40.99
N THR A 59 8.92 0.89 -40.18
CA THR A 59 10.27 0.75 -40.70
C THR A 59 10.50 -0.71 -41.10
N LEU A 60 10.82 -0.97 -42.35
CA LEU A 60 10.98 -2.33 -42.90
C LEU A 60 12.21 -3.06 -42.35
N PHE A 61 13.17 -2.34 -41.81
CA PHE A 61 14.47 -2.86 -41.33
C PHE A 61 14.69 -2.67 -39.85
N GLN A 62 13.70 -2.28 -39.06
CA GLN A 62 13.77 -2.12 -37.62
C GLN A 62 13.02 -3.23 -36.93
N ASP A 63 13.59 -3.79 -35.86
CA ASP A 63 12.88 -4.72 -35.00
C ASP A 63 11.58 -4.09 -34.49
N ARG A 64 10.51 -4.87 -34.46
CA ARG A 64 9.20 -4.44 -33.97
C ARG A 64 9.14 -4.44 -32.44
N ARG A 65 10.06 -3.74 -31.81
CA ARG A 65 10.03 -3.56 -30.35
C ARG A 65 9.17 -2.34 -30.01
N ALA A 66 8.51 -2.40 -28.86
CA ALA A 66 7.80 -1.26 -28.33
C ALA A 66 8.80 -0.13 -28.02
N TYR A 67 8.59 1.05 -28.60
CA TYR A 67 9.44 2.23 -28.38
C TYR A 67 8.67 3.55 -28.48
N ARG A 68 7.37 3.51 -28.80
CA ARG A 68 6.51 4.69 -28.94
C ARG A 68 5.47 4.74 -27.84
N ILE A 69 5.00 5.94 -27.51
CA ILE A 69 3.86 6.12 -26.61
C ILE A 69 2.64 5.39 -27.17
N GLY A 70 2.02 4.57 -26.33
CA GLY A 70 0.88 3.74 -26.70
C GLY A 70 1.25 2.34 -27.18
N ASP A 71 2.53 2.05 -27.44
CA ASP A 71 2.96 0.69 -27.75
C ASP A 71 2.71 -0.26 -26.57
N ILE A 72 2.51 -1.52 -26.89
CA ILE A 72 2.12 -2.55 -25.96
C ILE A 72 3.28 -3.52 -25.75
N LEU A 73 3.60 -3.82 -24.50
CA LEU A 73 4.56 -4.85 -24.15
C LEU A 73 4.05 -5.72 -23.01
N THR A 74 4.57 -6.94 -22.93
CA THR A 74 4.19 -7.90 -21.89
C THR A 74 5.31 -8.03 -20.86
N VAL A 75 5.00 -7.74 -19.61
CA VAL A 75 5.90 -7.97 -18.49
C VAL A 75 5.65 -9.35 -17.92
N VAL A 76 6.70 -10.16 -17.85
CA VAL A 76 6.70 -11.46 -17.15
C VAL A 76 7.05 -11.20 -15.69
N LEU A 77 6.12 -11.51 -14.80
CA LEU A 77 6.28 -11.34 -13.36
C LEU A 77 6.99 -12.56 -12.78
N GLU A 78 8.14 -12.33 -12.17
CA GLU A 78 8.98 -13.36 -11.54
C GLU A 78 9.54 -12.81 -10.22
N GLU A 79 8.63 -12.44 -9.31
CA GLU A 79 9.02 -11.84 -8.04
C GLU A 79 9.06 -12.87 -6.93
N ARG A 80 10.16 -12.91 -6.20
CA ARG A 80 10.31 -13.70 -4.98
C ARG A 80 10.86 -12.83 -3.88
N THR A 81 10.07 -12.63 -2.84
CA THR A 81 10.50 -11.87 -1.67
C THR A 81 10.51 -12.78 -0.46
N GLN A 82 11.66 -12.88 0.18
CA GLN A 82 11.83 -13.57 1.45
C GLN A 82 12.21 -12.54 2.49
N SER A 83 11.34 -12.35 3.48
CA SER A 83 11.56 -11.45 4.59
C SER A 83 11.59 -12.23 5.89
N SER A 84 12.66 -12.06 6.68
CA SER A 84 12.75 -12.56 8.04
C SER A 84 12.91 -11.37 8.98
N LYS A 85 11.96 -11.19 9.88
CA LYS A 85 11.98 -10.11 10.87
C LYS A 85 12.01 -10.70 12.26
N LYS A 86 13.04 -10.36 13.02
CA LYS A 86 13.17 -10.71 14.43
C LYS A 86 13.07 -9.42 15.24
N ALA A 87 12.10 -9.38 16.13
CA ALA A 87 11.93 -8.26 17.07
C ALA A 87 12.04 -8.80 18.49
N ASN A 88 12.96 -8.25 19.26
CA ASN A 88 13.07 -8.49 20.69
C ASN A 88 12.71 -7.20 21.39
N THR A 89 11.73 -7.25 22.28
CA THR A 89 11.31 -6.11 23.07
C THR A 89 11.42 -6.51 24.54
N SER A 90 12.29 -5.85 25.27
CA SER A 90 12.36 -5.94 26.72
C SER A 90 11.88 -4.62 27.30
N MET A 91 10.90 -4.66 28.19
CA MET A 91 10.39 -3.51 28.90
C MET A 91 10.35 -3.82 30.39
N SER A 92 11.11 -3.05 31.17
CA SER A 92 11.03 -3.07 32.61
C SER A 92 10.36 -1.80 33.11
N LYS A 93 9.34 -1.92 33.93
CA LYS A 93 8.65 -0.80 34.53
C LYS A 93 8.58 -0.98 36.04
N ASN A 94 9.29 -0.14 36.75
CA ASN A 94 9.24 -0.07 38.21
C ASN A 94 8.33 1.10 38.58
N SER A 95 7.29 0.81 39.32
CA SER A 95 6.36 1.84 39.83
C SER A 95 6.31 1.68 41.37
N SER A 96 6.73 2.74 42.04
CA SER A 96 6.58 2.84 43.50
C SER A 96 5.66 3.99 43.86
N MET A 97 4.61 3.70 44.60
CA MET A 97 3.72 4.71 45.17
C MET A 97 3.82 4.64 46.68
N ASN A 98 4.24 5.73 47.28
CA ASN A 98 4.31 5.88 48.73
C ASN A 98 3.24 6.90 49.17
N VAL A 99 2.24 6.44 49.86
CA VAL A 99 1.20 7.29 50.46
C VAL A 99 1.59 7.55 51.90
N PRO A 100 2.03 8.78 52.22
CA PRO A 100 2.39 9.11 53.59
C PRO A 100 1.18 9.01 54.53
N ALA A 101 1.41 8.55 55.74
CA ALA A 101 0.36 8.45 56.77
C ALA A 101 -0.19 9.83 57.11
N PRO A 102 -1.51 10.04 57.08
CA PRO A 102 -2.12 11.31 57.42
C PRO A 102 -1.91 11.64 58.90
N SER A 103 -1.59 12.91 59.19
CA SER A 103 -1.55 13.41 60.54
C SER A 103 -2.90 14.07 60.93
N ILE A 104 -3.55 13.50 61.91
CA ILE A 104 -4.82 14.05 62.44
C ILE A 104 -4.59 14.43 63.90
N GLY A 105 -4.81 15.73 64.23
CA GLY A 105 -4.68 16.24 65.60
C GLY A 105 -3.27 16.20 66.18
N GLY A 106 -2.23 16.36 65.32
CA GLY A 106 -0.82 16.39 65.73
C GLY A 106 -0.21 15.02 66.02
N LYS A 107 -0.94 13.92 65.79
CA LYS A 107 -0.43 12.55 65.89
C LYS A 107 -0.42 11.90 64.50
N VAL A 108 0.76 11.38 64.11
CA VAL A 108 0.91 10.60 62.87
C VAL A 108 0.34 9.21 63.11
N ARG A 109 -0.65 8.83 62.31
CA ARG A 109 -1.20 7.46 62.30
C ARG A 109 -0.43 6.60 61.35
N SER A 110 0.66 5.96 61.83
CA SER A 110 1.54 5.06 61.04
C SER A 110 0.80 3.89 60.43
N ASP A 111 -0.31 3.48 61.03
CA ASP A 111 -1.12 2.33 60.59
C ASP A 111 -1.89 2.63 59.26
N TRP A 112 -1.90 3.88 58.80
CA TRP A 112 -2.63 4.33 57.62
C TRP A 112 -1.69 4.68 56.44
N GLY A 113 -0.39 4.48 56.61
CA GLY A 113 0.57 4.57 55.53
C GLY A 113 0.53 3.31 54.66
N ALA A 114 0.41 3.47 53.36
CA ALA A 114 0.49 2.38 52.39
C ALA A 114 1.64 2.62 51.43
N SER A 115 2.51 1.64 51.30
CA SER A 115 3.53 1.60 50.25
C SER A 115 3.15 0.47 49.30
N LEU A 116 2.97 0.83 48.04
CA LEU A 116 2.72 -0.14 46.99
C LEU A 116 3.89 -0.07 46.01
N SER A 117 4.60 -1.17 45.83
CA SER A 117 5.61 -1.35 44.83
C SER A 117 5.13 -2.41 43.83
N ALA A 118 5.18 -2.09 42.56
CA ALA A 118 4.87 -3.02 41.48
C ALA A 118 6.03 -3.01 40.49
N ASP A 119 6.70 -4.15 40.40
CA ASP A 119 7.71 -4.44 39.42
C ASP A 119 7.06 -5.24 38.29
N ARG A 120 7.20 -4.79 37.06
CA ARG A 120 6.63 -5.47 35.90
C ARG A 120 7.71 -5.59 34.87
N ASP A 121 8.17 -6.79 34.63
CA ASP A 121 9.12 -7.15 33.60
C ASP A 121 8.37 -7.84 32.47
N PHE A 122 8.54 -7.36 31.27
CA PHE A 122 7.99 -7.94 30.05
C PHE A 122 9.11 -8.22 29.07
N ASP A 123 9.34 -9.51 28.78
CA ASP A 123 10.23 -9.96 27.72
C ASP A 123 9.40 -10.58 26.59
N GLY A 124 9.32 -9.86 25.48
CA GLY A 124 8.61 -10.29 24.27
C GLY A 124 9.58 -10.55 23.13
N GLY A 125 9.59 -11.78 22.60
CA GLY A 125 10.31 -12.12 21.37
C GLY A 125 9.31 -12.50 20.27
N ALA A 126 9.38 -11.82 19.12
CA ALA A 126 8.60 -12.18 17.95
C ALA A 126 9.54 -12.47 16.78
N THR A 127 9.37 -13.63 16.17
CA THR A 127 10.03 -13.98 14.91
C THR A 127 8.96 -14.16 13.85
N SER A 128 9.03 -13.34 12.80
CA SER A 128 8.14 -13.44 11.64
C SER A 128 8.98 -13.75 10.42
N SER A 129 8.65 -14.82 9.72
CA SER A 129 9.20 -15.14 8.40
C SER A 129 8.06 -15.10 7.39
N GLN A 130 8.26 -14.35 6.32
CA GLN A 130 7.28 -14.21 5.25
C GLN A 130 7.97 -14.49 3.91
N GLN A 131 7.36 -15.34 3.12
CA GLN A 131 7.79 -15.63 1.76
C GLN A 131 6.65 -15.34 0.81
N ASN A 132 6.87 -14.42 -0.12
CA ASN A 132 5.91 -14.08 -1.15
C ASN A 132 6.48 -14.46 -2.52
N THR A 133 5.66 -15.09 -3.34
CA THR A 133 5.98 -15.41 -4.73
C THR A 133 4.87 -14.86 -5.61
N LEU A 134 5.24 -14.02 -6.58
CA LEU A 134 4.33 -13.51 -7.60
C LEU A 134 4.86 -13.94 -8.96
N ALA A 135 4.12 -14.81 -9.63
CA ALA A 135 4.45 -15.32 -10.95
C ALA A 135 3.25 -15.15 -11.90
N GLY A 136 3.51 -14.69 -13.11
CA GLY A 136 2.46 -14.45 -14.09
C GLY A 136 2.91 -13.52 -15.19
N SER A 137 1.95 -12.88 -15.86
CA SER A 137 2.23 -11.86 -16.86
C SER A 137 1.17 -10.78 -16.87
N ILE A 138 1.60 -9.57 -17.12
CA ILE A 138 0.75 -8.42 -17.33
C ILE A 138 1.16 -7.68 -18.60
N THR A 139 0.17 -7.29 -19.40
CA THR A 139 0.40 -6.46 -20.57
C THR A 139 0.22 -5.00 -20.17
N VAL A 140 1.17 -4.17 -20.53
CA VAL A 140 1.25 -2.76 -20.17
C VAL A 140 1.44 -1.90 -21.42
N THR A 141 1.21 -0.61 -21.29
CA THR A 141 1.42 0.37 -22.37
C THR A 141 2.58 1.30 -22.03
N VAL A 142 3.29 1.75 -23.07
CA VAL A 142 4.27 2.83 -22.95
C VAL A 142 3.51 4.14 -22.73
N ALA A 143 3.72 4.73 -21.57
CA ALA A 143 3.07 5.96 -21.17
C ALA A 143 3.89 7.20 -21.55
N GLU A 144 5.21 7.05 -21.53
CA GLU A 144 6.15 8.14 -21.74
C GLU A 144 7.43 7.60 -22.37
N VAL A 145 8.07 8.42 -23.20
CA VAL A 145 9.40 8.16 -23.77
C VAL A 145 10.32 9.28 -23.32
N MET A 146 11.34 8.93 -22.55
CA MET A 146 12.32 9.89 -22.05
C MET A 146 13.35 10.25 -23.12
N PRO A 147 13.99 11.43 -23.05
CA PRO A 147 15.00 11.85 -24.03
C PRO A 147 16.19 10.90 -24.18
N ASN A 148 16.50 10.12 -23.15
CA ASN A 148 17.54 9.10 -23.14
C ASN A 148 17.13 7.74 -23.71
N GLY A 149 15.92 7.64 -24.29
CA GLY A 149 15.39 6.40 -24.87
C GLY A 149 14.81 5.41 -23.83
N VAL A 150 14.71 5.80 -22.56
CA VAL A 150 14.04 5.00 -21.54
C VAL A 150 12.54 5.18 -21.67
N LEU A 151 11.79 4.08 -21.56
CA LEU A 151 10.34 4.06 -21.67
C LEU A 151 9.72 4.01 -20.27
N GLY A 152 8.81 4.93 -19.98
CA GLY A 152 7.92 4.84 -18.82
C GLY A 152 6.73 3.94 -19.16
N ILE A 153 6.53 2.86 -18.43
CA ILE A 153 5.47 1.89 -18.67
C ILE A 153 4.46 1.90 -17.53
N ARG A 154 3.21 1.64 -17.89
CA ARG A 154 2.15 1.43 -16.90
C ARG A 154 1.05 0.53 -17.44
N GLY A 155 0.41 -0.20 -16.52
CA GLY A 155 -0.71 -1.05 -16.87
C GLY A 155 -1.47 -1.55 -15.67
N GLU A 156 -2.72 -1.91 -15.90
CA GLU A 156 -3.62 -2.47 -14.93
C GLU A 156 -4.34 -3.68 -15.55
N LYS A 157 -4.47 -4.75 -14.77
CA LYS A 157 -5.22 -5.94 -15.15
C LYS A 157 -6.18 -6.29 -14.03
N TRP A 158 -7.46 -6.35 -14.35
CA TRP A 158 -8.52 -6.78 -13.45
C TRP A 158 -9.00 -8.17 -13.83
N ILE A 159 -9.19 -9.01 -12.81
CA ILE A 159 -9.68 -10.37 -12.95
C ILE A 159 -10.83 -10.53 -11.97
N ARG A 160 -12.02 -10.82 -12.50
CA ARG A 160 -13.19 -11.13 -11.68
C ARG A 160 -13.27 -12.62 -11.48
N LEU A 161 -13.24 -13.04 -10.22
CA LEU A 161 -13.39 -14.41 -9.78
C LEU A 161 -14.71 -14.58 -9.02
N ASN A 162 -15.10 -15.82 -8.79
CA ASN A 162 -16.35 -16.14 -8.06
C ASN A 162 -16.36 -15.59 -6.62
N GLN A 163 -15.20 -15.36 -6.04
CA GLN A 163 -15.04 -14.92 -4.63
C GLN A 163 -14.67 -13.44 -4.50
N GLY A 164 -14.55 -12.73 -5.62
CA GLY A 164 -14.21 -11.31 -5.64
C GLY A 164 -13.43 -10.88 -6.84
N ASP A 165 -13.05 -9.63 -6.86
CA ASP A 165 -12.20 -9.03 -7.89
C ASP A 165 -10.75 -9.01 -7.44
N GLU A 166 -9.85 -9.40 -8.30
CA GLU A 166 -8.40 -9.28 -8.12
C GLU A 166 -7.84 -8.32 -9.15
N TYR A 167 -6.82 -7.58 -8.78
CA TYR A 167 -6.16 -6.68 -9.72
C TYR A 167 -4.65 -6.68 -9.53
N ILE A 168 -3.96 -6.42 -10.64
CA ILE A 168 -2.52 -6.21 -10.70
C ILE A 168 -2.30 -4.85 -11.36
N ARG A 169 -1.50 -4.01 -10.73
CA ARG A 169 -1.00 -2.75 -11.29
C ARG A 169 0.50 -2.82 -11.38
N LEU A 170 1.04 -2.38 -12.50
CA LEU A 170 2.47 -2.32 -12.71
C LEU A 170 2.83 -0.99 -13.36
N GLY A 171 3.82 -0.33 -12.80
CA GLY A 171 4.45 0.87 -13.35
C GLY A 171 5.94 0.82 -13.13
N GLY A 172 6.70 1.43 -14.00
CA GLY A 172 8.16 1.49 -13.91
C GLY A 172 8.81 1.98 -15.20
N MET A 173 10.11 1.85 -15.28
CA MET A 173 10.92 2.30 -16.40
C MET A 173 11.69 1.14 -17.02
N VAL A 174 11.71 1.07 -18.35
CA VAL A 174 12.39 0.00 -19.09
C VAL A 174 13.26 0.60 -20.21
N ARG A 175 14.35 -0.11 -20.54
CA ARG A 175 15.15 0.23 -21.70
C ARG A 175 14.62 -0.55 -22.90
N VAL A 176 14.63 0.07 -24.08
CA VAL A 176 14.22 -0.60 -25.32
C VAL A 176 15.05 -1.85 -25.61
N GLU A 177 16.33 -1.83 -25.22
CA GLU A 177 17.28 -2.94 -25.41
C GLU A 177 16.93 -4.17 -24.59
N ASP A 178 16.27 -4.00 -23.44
CA ASP A 178 15.85 -5.08 -22.54
C ASP A 178 14.55 -5.78 -22.99
N ILE A 179 13.85 -5.18 -23.97
CA ILE A 179 12.63 -5.73 -24.56
C ILE A 179 13.03 -6.74 -25.64
N ASP A 180 12.50 -7.95 -25.55
CA ASP A 180 12.76 -8.99 -26.56
C ASP A 180 11.98 -8.72 -27.87
N GLN A 181 12.28 -9.53 -28.91
CA GLN A 181 11.62 -9.45 -30.23
C GLN A 181 10.12 -9.76 -30.18
N SER A 182 9.65 -10.39 -29.11
CA SER A 182 8.25 -10.71 -28.87
C SER A 182 7.55 -9.65 -28.01
N ASN A 183 8.17 -8.49 -27.80
CA ASN A 183 7.70 -7.42 -26.93
C ASN A 183 7.47 -7.89 -25.47
N ARG A 184 8.40 -8.70 -24.94
CA ARG A 184 8.36 -9.20 -23.58
C ARG A 184 9.58 -8.71 -22.81
N ILE A 185 9.40 -8.51 -21.51
CA ILE A 185 10.46 -8.14 -20.57
C ILE A 185 10.20 -8.81 -19.22
N SER A 186 11.26 -9.22 -18.50
CA SER A 186 11.13 -9.69 -17.12
C SER A 186 10.95 -8.50 -16.16
N SER A 187 10.10 -8.67 -15.15
CA SER A 187 9.90 -7.67 -14.10
C SER A 187 11.19 -7.28 -13.38
N GLN A 188 12.16 -8.17 -13.29
CA GLN A 188 13.46 -7.93 -12.67
C GLN A 188 14.33 -6.92 -13.43
N ARG A 189 14.01 -6.61 -14.70
CA ARG A 189 14.72 -5.62 -15.52
C ARG A 189 14.05 -4.25 -15.55
N ILE A 190 12.97 -4.10 -14.78
CA ILE A 190 12.22 -2.85 -14.70
C ILE A 190 12.80 -2.00 -13.57
N ALA A 191 13.26 -0.82 -13.89
CA ALA A 191 13.69 0.16 -12.90
C ALA A 191 12.48 0.85 -12.26
N ASP A 192 12.59 1.19 -10.97
CA ASP A 192 11.50 1.78 -10.15
C ASP A 192 10.18 0.98 -10.30
N ALA A 193 10.28 -0.35 -10.30
CA ALA A 193 9.14 -1.23 -10.45
C ALA A 193 8.18 -1.08 -9.27
N ARG A 194 6.95 -0.69 -9.56
CA ARG A 194 5.86 -0.59 -8.61
C ARG A 194 4.79 -1.60 -8.99
N ILE A 195 4.80 -2.72 -8.29
CA ILE A 195 3.88 -3.82 -8.53
C ILE A 195 2.92 -3.88 -7.36
N THR A 196 1.64 -3.73 -7.63
CA THR A 196 0.58 -3.89 -6.64
C THR A 196 -0.31 -5.05 -7.06
N TYR A 197 -0.45 -6.03 -6.19
CA TYR A 197 -1.43 -7.10 -6.31
C TYR A 197 -2.33 -7.07 -5.10
N ALA A 198 -3.63 -6.99 -5.31
CA ALA A 198 -4.60 -7.07 -4.24
C ALA A 198 -5.89 -7.71 -4.72
N GLY A 199 -6.58 -8.36 -3.78
CA GLY A 199 -7.92 -8.90 -3.97
C GLY A 199 -8.95 -8.08 -3.19
N ARG A 200 -10.16 -8.06 -3.69
CA ARG A 200 -11.32 -7.43 -3.10
C ARG A 200 -12.45 -8.46 -3.06
N GLY A 201 -12.97 -8.78 -1.87
CA GLY A 201 -14.05 -9.75 -1.73
C GLY A 201 -14.08 -10.40 -0.36
N ALA A 202 -15.01 -11.31 -0.14
CA ALA A 202 -15.29 -11.95 1.14
C ALA A 202 -14.07 -12.60 1.82
N LEU A 203 -13.13 -13.12 1.04
CA LEU A 203 -11.89 -13.71 1.56
C LEU A 203 -10.90 -12.64 2.06
N ALA A 204 -10.81 -11.51 1.37
CA ALA A 204 -9.96 -10.40 1.79
C ALA A 204 -10.50 -9.76 3.08
N ASP A 205 -11.82 -9.66 3.20
CA ASP A 205 -12.49 -9.07 4.36
C ASP A 205 -12.45 -9.99 5.59
N SER A 206 -12.45 -11.31 5.40
CA SER A 206 -12.37 -12.29 6.50
C SER A 206 -11.03 -12.29 7.24
N ASN A 207 -9.96 -11.81 6.60
CA ASN A 207 -8.63 -11.68 7.21
C ASN A 207 -8.46 -10.39 8.02
N GLN A 208 -9.48 -9.52 8.06
CA GLN A 208 -9.45 -8.31 8.86
C GLN A 208 -9.94 -8.60 10.28
N MET A 209 -9.20 -8.16 11.28
CA MET A 209 -9.66 -8.21 12.67
C MET A 209 -10.97 -7.44 12.80
N GLY A 210 -11.97 -8.08 13.41
CA GLY A 210 -13.26 -7.45 13.72
C GLY A 210 -13.05 -6.14 14.51
N TRP A 211 -13.96 -5.20 14.36
CA TRP A 211 -13.86 -3.88 15.01
C TRP A 211 -13.74 -3.97 16.54
N LEU A 212 -14.43 -4.92 17.14
CA LEU A 212 -14.42 -5.17 18.58
C LEU A 212 -13.03 -5.68 19.03
N SER A 213 -12.42 -6.59 18.28
CA SER A 213 -11.07 -7.09 18.55
C SER A 213 -10.02 -5.98 18.42
N ARG A 214 -10.18 -5.09 17.43
CA ARG A 214 -9.33 -3.90 17.29
C ARG A 214 -9.47 -2.94 18.46
N PHE A 215 -10.68 -2.78 18.99
CA PHE A 215 -10.91 -1.92 20.16
C PHE A 215 -10.20 -2.47 21.39
N PHE A 216 -10.34 -3.77 21.68
CA PHE A 216 -9.69 -4.39 22.85
C PHE A 216 -8.16 -4.52 22.70
N SER A 217 -7.63 -4.52 21.48
CA SER A 217 -6.18 -4.55 21.21
C SER A 217 -5.58 -3.13 21.09
N SER A 218 -6.37 -2.09 21.23
CA SER A 218 -5.90 -0.71 21.15
C SER A 218 -5.24 -0.26 22.46
N ALA A 219 -4.32 0.70 22.37
CA ALA A 219 -3.63 1.29 23.51
C ALA A 219 -4.58 1.99 24.53
N PHE A 220 -5.84 2.17 24.15
CA PHE A 220 -6.87 2.76 25.00
C PHE A 220 -7.67 1.72 25.80
N ALA A 221 -7.48 0.45 25.53
CA ALA A 221 -8.12 -0.59 26.35
C ALA A 221 -7.42 -0.68 27.72
N PRO A 222 -8.15 -0.57 28.83
CA PRO A 222 -7.56 -0.51 30.17
C PRO A 222 -7.07 -1.86 30.73
N PHE A 223 -6.98 -2.91 29.90
CA PHE A 223 -6.62 -4.27 30.33
C PHE A 223 -5.28 -4.73 29.78
#